data_7ad51ec32f51c1419f66c0ebc53b31bc
#
_entry.id   7ad51ec32f51c1419f66c0ebc53b31bc
#
_cell.length_a   1.000
_cell.length_b   1.000
_cell.length_c   1.000
_cell.angle_alpha   90.00
_cell.angle_beta   90.00
_cell.angle_gamma   90.00
#
_symmetry.space_group_name_H-M   'P 1'
#
loop_
_entity.id
_entity.type
_entity.pdbx_description
1 polymer ?
#
loop_
_entity_poly.entity_id
_entity_poly.type
_entity_poly.pdbx_seq_one_letter_code
_entity_poly.pdbx_strand_id
1 'polypeptide(L)'
;MSILEDVLEEEYARSIRLCRHMERELNSLPKGSIRTRKINSHKYYYLNYRDGDKVRSDYLHADEVEVIRAKINRRHELVAALKEQQRSQKQIEKALGRVPNVE
;
A
#
# COMPACT_ATOMS: atom_id res chain seq x y z
N MET A 1 14.55 29.65 -16.48
CA MET A 1 13.57 28.81 -15.77
C MET A 1 13.04 29.54 -14.57
N SER A 2 11.78 29.32 -14.25
CA SER A 2 11.19 29.99 -13.09
C SER A 2 11.50 29.20 -11.82
N ILE A 3 11.52 29.90 -10.68
CA ILE A 3 11.69 29.29 -9.36
C ILE A 3 10.56 28.26 -9.12
N LEU A 4 9.35 28.57 -9.58
CA LEU A 4 8.21 27.66 -9.42
C LEU A 4 8.44 26.33 -10.16
N GLU A 5 8.97 26.39 -11.38
CA GLU A 5 9.27 25.17 -12.13
C GLU A 5 10.32 24.33 -11.41
N ASP A 6 11.34 24.95 -10.85
CA ASP A 6 12.38 24.25 -10.11
C ASP A 6 11.81 23.59 -8.86
N VAL A 7 10.91 24.26 -8.13
CA VAL A 7 10.25 23.69 -6.96
C VAL A 7 9.38 22.49 -7.36
N LEU A 8 8.65 22.59 -8.45
CA LEU A 8 7.81 21.50 -8.96
C LEU A 8 8.66 20.30 -9.38
N GLU A 9 9.79 20.54 -10.03
CA GLU A 9 10.72 19.46 -10.42
C GLU A 9 11.27 18.74 -9.20
N GLU A 10 11.67 19.48 -8.17
CA GLU A 10 12.19 18.91 -6.92
C GLU A 10 11.12 18.09 -6.21
N GLU A 11 9.90 18.62 -6.13
CA GLU A 11 8.77 17.94 -5.50
C GLU A 11 8.41 16.66 -6.26
N TYR A 12 8.46 16.70 -7.58
CA TYR A 12 8.20 15.53 -8.40
C TYR A 12 9.23 14.42 -8.11
N ALA A 13 10.51 14.78 -8.09
CA ALA A 13 11.59 13.84 -7.80
C ALA A 13 11.45 13.25 -6.38
N ARG A 14 11.10 14.10 -5.40
CA ARG A 14 10.87 13.67 -4.03
C ARG A 14 9.73 12.65 -3.95
N SER A 15 8.62 12.93 -4.65
CA SER A 15 7.46 12.06 -4.68
C SER A 15 7.80 10.68 -5.30
N ILE A 16 8.59 10.66 -6.36
CA ILE A 16 9.03 9.42 -7.01
C ILE A 16 9.85 8.57 -6.01
N ARG A 17 10.79 9.20 -5.31
CA ARG A 17 11.62 8.49 -4.31
C ARG A 17 10.77 7.93 -3.17
N LEU A 18 9.82 8.73 -2.69
CA LEU A 18 8.91 8.31 -1.63
C LEU A 18 8.07 7.11 -2.06
N CYS A 19 7.54 7.13 -3.29
CA CYS A 19 6.75 6.02 -3.82
C CYS A 19 7.58 4.73 -3.89
N ARG A 20 8.82 4.81 -4.34
CA ARG A 20 9.70 3.64 -4.38
C ARG A 20 9.93 3.05 -3.00
N HIS A 21 10.12 3.92 -2.02
CA HIS A 21 10.30 3.50 -0.62
C HIS A 21 9.04 2.80 -0.10
N MET A 22 7.87 3.39 -0.33
CA MET A 22 6.59 2.83 0.08
C MET A 22 6.30 1.49 -0.61
N GLU A 23 6.63 1.36 -1.88
CA GLU A 23 6.43 0.12 -2.62
C GLU A 23 7.30 -1.02 -2.07
N ARG A 24 8.55 -0.72 -1.68
CA ARG A 24 9.42 -1.71 -1.05
C ARG A 24 8.84 -2.19 0.28
N GLU A 25 8.36 -1.27 1.10
CA GLU A 25 7.71 -1.63 2.36
C GLU A 25 6.45 -2.47 2.09
N LEU A 26 5.63 -2.03 1.13
CA LEU A 26 4.39 -2.69 0.75
C LEU A 26 4.63 -4.17 0.39
N ASN A 27 5.69 -4.43 -0.37
CA ASN A 27 6.02 -5.78 -0.81
C ASN A 27 6.44 -6.70 0.34
N SER A 28 6.81 -6.15 1.49
CA SER A 28 7.19 -6.93 2.67
C SER A 28 6.01 -7.22 3.59
N LEU A 29 4.83 -6.65 3.31
CA LEU A 29 3.67 -6.77 4.19
C LEU A 29 2.67 -7.81 3.68
N PRO A 30 2.00 -8.53 4.61
CA PRO A 30 1.04 -9.54 4.21
C PRO A 30 -0.21 -8.94 3.59
N LYS A 31 -0.76 -9.62 2.61
CA LYS A 31 -2.07 -9.34 2.02
C LYS A 31 -3.12 -10.21 2.71
N GLY A 32 -4.37 -9.75 2.67
CA GLY A 32 -5.46 -10.57 3.10
C GLY A 32 -6.26 -9.96 4.23
N SER A 33 -7.07 -10.80 4.86
CA SER A 33 -7.94 -10.40 5.96
C SER A 33 -7.90 -11.46 7.05
N ILE A 34 -8.08 -11.02 8.29
CA ILE A 34 -8.16 -11.93 9.42
C ILE A 34 -9.61 -12.36 9.59
N ARG A 35 -9.83 -13.68 9.63
CA ARG A 35 -11.12 -14.29 9.86
C ARG A 35 -11.11 -15.00 11.19
N THR A 36 -12.20 -14.87 11.93
CA THR A 36 -12.40 -15.53 13.20
C THR A 36 -13.41 -16.65 13.03
N ARG A 37 -13.09 -17.82 13.55
CA ARG A 37 -13.98 -18.97 13.54
C ARG A 37 -14.20 -19.41 14.99
N LYS A 38 -15.46 -19.56 15.37
CA LYS A 38 -15.82 -20.03 16.71
C LYS A 38 -16.25 -21.49 16.61
N ILE A 39 -15.53 -22.36 17.31
CA ILE A 39 -15.83 -23.79 17.38
C ILE A 39 -15.84 -24.20 18.84
N ASN A 40 -16.98 -24.72 19.34
CA ASN A 40 -17.13 -25.16 20.72
C ASN A 40 -16.67 -24.11 21.74
N SER A 41 -17.10 -22.86 21.57
CA SER A 41 -16.76 -21.73 22.46
C SER A 41 -15.32 -21.25 22.38
N HIS A 42 -14.49 -21.86 21.52
CA HIS A 42 -13.12 -21.42 21.28
C HIS A 42 -13.05 -20.63 19.98
N LYS A 43 -12.28 -19.54 20.00
CA LYS A 43 -12.05 -18.71 18.82
C LYS A 43 -10.75 -19.12 18.15
N TYR A 44 -10.80 -19.31 16.86
CA TYR A 44 -9.64 -19.62 16.03
C TYR A 44 -9.51 -18.52 14.98
N TYR A 45 -8.28 -18.11 14.71
CA TYR A 45 -7.98 -17.00 13.79
C TYR A 45 -7.24 -17.51 12.58
N TYR A 46 -7.62 -16.99 11.42
CA TYR A 46 -7.03 -17.38 10.14
C TYR A 46 -6.73 -16.14 9.32
N LEU A 47 -5.61 -16.17 8.60
CA LEU A 47 -5.30 -15.18 7.59
C LEU A 47 -5.78 -15.75 6.26
N ASN A 48 -6.79 -15.11 5.67
CA ASN A 48 -7.29 -15.47 4.35
C ASN A 48 -6.66 -14.54 3.33
N TYR A 49 -6.07 -15.11 2.31
CA TYR A 49 -5.41 -14.33 1.26
C TYR A 49 -5.50 -15.06 -0.08
N ARG A 50 -5.32 -14.31 -1.14
CA ARG A 50 -5.32 -14.85 -2.49
C ARG A 50 -3.90 -15.21 -2.89
N ASP A 51 -3.75 -16.41 -3.42
CA ASP A 51 -2.50 -16.93 -3.95
C ASP A 51 -2.77 -17.36 -5.40
N GLY A 52 -2.48 -16.45 -6.35
CA GLY A 52 -2.87 -16.63 -7.74
C GLY A 52 -4.38 -16.65 -7.90
N ASP A 53 -4.91 -17.73 -8.42
CA ASP A 53 -6.36 -17.92 -8.61
C ASP A 53 -7.02 -18.65 -7.42
N LYS A 54 -6.24 -18.98 -6.39
CA LYS A 54 -6.74 -19.71 -5.22
C LYS A 54 -6.81 -18.81 -4.01
N VAL A 55 -7.78 -19.09 -3.14
CA VAL A 55 -7.87 -18.46 -1.82
C VAL A 55 -7.29 -19.43 -0.80
N ARG A 56 -6.33 -18.94 -0.02
CA ARG A 56 -5.68 -19.73 1.03
C ARG A 56 -6.07 -19.19 2.38
N SER A 57 -5.99 -20.08 3.37
CA SER A 57 -6.35 -19.77 4.75
C SER A 57 -5.28 -20.36 5.66
N ASP A 58 -4.50 -19.51 6.30
CA ASP A 58 -3.43 -19.94 7.20
C ASP A 58 -3.86 -19.69 8.64
N TYR A 59 -3.69 -20.71 9.49
CA TYR A 59 -4.00 -20.59 10.91
C TYR A 59 -3.03 -19.62 11.60
N LEU A 60 -3.56 -18.77 12.46
CA LEU A 60 -2.78 -17.83 13.25
C LEU A 60 -2.90 -18.18 14.73
N HIS A 61 -1.76 -18.21 15.43
CA HIS A 61 -1.77 -18.29 16.89
C HIS A 61 -2.30 -16.96 17.46
N ALA A 62 -2.93 -17.04 18.62
CA ALA A 62 -3.57 -15.85 19.23
C ALA A 62 -2.58 -14.69 19.42
N ASP A 63 -1.33 -14.98 19.74
CA ASP A 63 -0.29 -13.97 19.94
C ASP A 63 0.21 -13.34 18.63
N GLU A 64 -0.08 -13.96 17.48
CA GLU A 64 0.28 -13.43 16.16
C GLU A 64 -0.77 -12.47 15.61
N VAL A 65 -2.01 -12.56 16.08
CA VAL A 65 -3.15 -11.87 15.48
C VAL A 65 -2.95 -10.36 15.44
N GLU A 66 -2.54 -9.75 16.54
CA GLU A 66 -2.36 -8.30 16.59
C GLU A 66 -1.17 -7.81 15.75
N VAL A 67 -0.11 -8.61 15.67
CA VAL A 67 1.04 -8.29 14.82
C VAL A 67 0.62 -8.30 13.35
N ILE A 68 -0.11 -9.35 12.94
CA ILE A 68 -0.58 -9.47 11.54
C ILE A 68 -1.60 -8.37 11.22
N ARG A 69 -2.50 -8.08 12.17
CA ARG A 69 -3.50 -7.00 11.99
C ARG A 69 -2.82 -5.65 11.76
N ALA A 70 -1.80 -5.33 12.55
CA ALA A 70 -1.05 -4.10 12.40
C ALA A 70 -0.37 -4.01 11.03
N LYS A 71 0.19 -5.12 10.56
CA LYS A 71 0.84 -5.18 9.24
C LYS A 71 -0.18 -5.00 8.11
N ILE A 72 -1.35 -5.59 8.22
CA ILE A 72 -2.43 -5.42 7.23
C ILE A 72 -2.89 -3.96 7.20
N ASN A 73 -3.07 -3.36 8.37
CA ASN A 73 -3.45 -1.96 8.47
C ASN A 73 -2.39 -1.04 7.86
N ARG A 74 -1.11 -1.33 8.14
CA ARG A 74 0.00 -0.58 7.54
C ARG A 74 -0.04 -0.70 6.02
N ARG A 75 -0.33 -1.88 5.49
CA ARG A 75 -0.47 -2.09 4.05
C ARG A 75 -1.56 -1.20 3.47
N HIS A 76 -2.73 -1.12 4.12
CA HIS A 76 -3.83 -0.27 3.66
C HIS A 76 -3.43 1.21 3.66
N GLU A 77 -2.72 1.66 4.68
CA GLU A 77 -2.21 3.03 4.76
C GLU A 77 -1.26 3.35 3.60
N LEU A 78 -0.36 2.41 3.29
CA LEU A 78 0.61 2.59 2.20
C LEU A 78 -0.08 2.64 0.85
N VAL A 79 -1.07 1.80 0.62
CA VAL A 79 -1.84 1.82 -0.64
C VAL A 79 -2.51 3.18 -0.83
N ALA A 80 -3.12 3.71 0.22
CA ALA A 80 -3.77 5.02 0.17
C ALA A 80 -2.75 6.14 -0.06
N ALA A 81 -1.60 6.08 0.62
CA ALA A 81 -0.54 7.07 0.47
C ALA A 81 0.07 7.06 -0.92
N LEU A 82 0.25 5.86 -1.51
CA LEU A 82 0.73 5.72 -2.89
C LEU A 82 -0.23 6.38 -3.89
N LYS A 83 -1.52 6.13 -3.74
CA LYS A 83 -2.53 6.75 -4.60
C LYS A 83 -2.49 8.27 -4.52
N GLU A 84 -2.32 8.80 -3.32
CA GLU A 84 -2.24 10.24 -3.11
C GLU A 84 -1.01 10.84 -3.78
N GLN A 85 0.15 10.18 -3.64
CA GLN A 85 1.37 10.63 -4.32
C GLN A 85 1.24 10.57 -5.84
N GLN A 86 0.59 9.55 -6.36
CA GLN A 86 0.36 9.43 -7.81
C GLN A 86 -0.53 10.55 -8.33
N ARG A 87 -1.55 10.95 -7.57
CA ARG A 87 -2.39 12.11 -7.92
C ARG A 87 -1.57 13.40 -7.95
N SER A 88 -0.75 13.62 -6.92
CA SER A 88 0.15 14.77 -6.86
C SER A 88 1.08 14.83 -8.06
N GLN A 89 1.66 13.70 -8.42
CA GLN A 89 2.56 13.61 -9.57
C GLN A 89 1.86 14.02 -10.87
N LYS A 90 0.62 13.60 -11.06
CA LYS A 90 -0.15 13.99 -12.24
C LYS A 90 -0.42 15.48 -12.28
N GLN A 91 -0.71 16.08 -11.12
CA GLN A 91 -0.92 17.53 -11.02
C GLN A 91 0.35 18.29 -11.36
N ILE A 92 1.49 17.82 -10.86
CA ILE A 92 2.79 18.43 -11.14
C ILE A 92 3.11 18.31 -12.65
N GLU A 93 2.87 17.15 -13.22
CA GLU A 93 3.07 16.92 -14.65
C GLU A 93 2.29 17.91 -15.50
N LYS A 94 1.03 18.14 -15.14
CA LYS A 94 0.20 19.14 -15.82
C LYS A 94 0.75 20.55 -15.66
N ALA A 95 1.16 20.91 -14.46
CA ALA A 95 1.70 22.24 -14.18
C ALA A 95 3.01 22.49 -14.93
N LEU A 96 3.82 21.44 -15.16
CA LEU A 96 5.06 21.52 -15.90
C LEU A 96 4.85 21.41 -17.42
N GLY A 97 3.60 21.24 -17.86
CA GLY A 97 3.30 21.06 -19.28
C GLY A 97 3.64 19.70 -19.83
N ARG A 98 3.87 18.71 -18.97
CA ARG A 98 4.12 17.34 -19.38
C ARG A 98 2.79 16.64 -19.63
N VAL A 99 2.68 16.02 -20.80
CA VAL A 99 1.49 15.23 -21.12
C VAL A 99 1.80 13.78 -20.77
N PRO A 100 1.03 13.16 -19.87
CA PRO A 100 1.24 11.75 -19.59
C PRO A 100 1.04 10.94 -20.86
N ASN A 101 1.84 9.88 -21.02
CA ASN A 101 1.68 8.97 -22.14
C ASN A 101 0.33 8.29 -22.02
N VAL A 102 -0.60 8.76 -22.82
CA VAL A 102 -1.92 8.15 -22.92
C VAL A 102 -1.93 7.34 -24.20
N GLU A 103 -2.00 6.07 -24.03
CA GLU A 103 -2.17 5.17 -25.13
C GLU A 103 -3.64 4.94 -25.42
#